data_b7b28a069643265a36369d504182298d
#
_entry.id   b7b28a069643265a36369d504182298d
#
_cell.length_a   1.000
_cell.length_b   1.000
_cell.length_c   1.000
_cell.angle_alpha   90.00
_cell.angle_beta   90.00
_cell.angle_gamma   90.00
#
_symmetry.space_group_name_H-M   'P 1'
#
loop_
_entity.id
_entity.type
_entity.pdbx_description
1 polymer ?
#
loop_
_entity_poly.entity_id
_entity_poly.type
_entity_poly.pdbx_seq_one_letter_code
_entity_poly.pdbx_strand_id
1 'polypeptide(L)'
;MNLRDYQKSIVSQTLAALAGHRRVVIDCPTGSGKTVIAIHGLLPQLTGRTAWVTHRAELAKQARGYARNLSVFMAQGSIVGKFDNIIIDEGHHVCAAQYRRILGAYPAARIIALTATPYRLDGVGLGSCGFSTIIHGPDTYALTEDGTLCRARVYIPRSEHSAAWLPEAAARRIAETPFSKGIAFCRSVKEAIELATLLNRAGIPAASIDGTTSDKTRTGIFKIFSRGRIKVMCNHTIFTEGVDVPDVDLVVLNRHTLSRCLWKQMIGRGTRNAPGKTVCTVLDLAGNGVLHGSIYDKEIYDLNGKVESTESRTLTPRDEPVGEPDYQHSAGEELKEWKPQPRPTRLIESLHRLKSASPLHRLRTA
;
A
#
# COMPACT_ATOMS: atom_id res chain seq x y z
N MET A 1 13.55 -15.49 13.45
CA MET A 1 12.26 -14.78 13.52
C MET A 1 11.17 -15.82 13.64
N ASN A 2 10.28 -15.72 14.64
CA ASN A 2 9.20 -16.69 14.79
C ASN A 2 8.02 -16.31 13.89
N LEU A 3 7.51 -17.26 13.12
CA LEU A 3 6.29 -17.08 12.32
C LEU A 3 5.07 -17.05 13.24
N ARG A 4 4.10 -16.19 12.91
CA ARG A 4 2.77 -16.18 13.52
C ARG A 4 1.98 -17.43 13.09
N ASP A 5 0.94 -17.80 13.80
CA ASP A 5 0.22 -19.04 13.53
C ASP A 5 -0.44 -19.08 12.14
N TYR A 6 -1.05 -17.98 11.72
CA TYR A 6 -1.57 -17.89 10.34
C TYR A 6 -0.47 -18.00 9.28
N GLN A 7 0.74 -17.49 9.55
CA GLN A 7 1.88 -17.63 8.63
C GLN A 7 2.35 -19.07 8.53
N LYS A 8 2.41 -19.79 9.66
CA LYS A 8 2.72 -21.23 9.69
C LYS A 8 1.66 -22.03 8.90
N SER A 9 0.37 -21.69 9.08
CA SER A 9 -0.73 -22.31 8.35
C SER A 9 -0.60 -22.11 6.83
N ILE A 10 -0.31 -20.87 6.38
CA ILE A 10 -0.08 -20.59 4.95
C ILE A 10 1.10 -21.37 4.40
N VAL A 11 2.20 -21.45 5.15
CA VAL A 11 3.37 -22.25 4.76
C VAL A 11 2.99 -23.71 4.57
N SER A 12 2.32 -24.30 5.55
CA SER A 12 1.87 -25.71 5.49
C SER A 12 0.94 -25.98 4.29
N GLN A 13 -0.06 -25.12 4.09
CA GLN A 13 -0.98 -25.20 2.95
C GLN A 13 -0.25 -25.06 1.61
N THR A 14 0.71 -24.13 1.53
CA THR A 14 1.49 -23.91 0.29
C THR A 14 2.34 -25.14 -0.05
N LEU A 15 3.02 -25.73 0.94
CA LEU A 15 3.83 -26.91 0.74
C LEU A 15 2.97 -28.14 0.34
N ALA A 16 1.81 -28.30 0.96
CA ALA A 16 0.85 -29.34 0.58
C ALA A 16 0.34 -29.15 -0.85
N ALA A 17 0.00 -27.91 -1.22
CA ALA A 17 -0.44 -27.58 -2.58
C ALA A 17 0.64 -27.85 -3.62
N LEU A 18 1.92 -27.57 -3.32
CA LEU A 18 3.05 -27.81 -4.22
C LEU A 18 3.32 -29.30 -4.51
N ALA A 19 2.69 -30.22 -3.76
CA ALA A 19 2.74 -31.65 -4.08
C ALA A 19 1.95 -32.00 -5.35
N GLY A 20 0.84 -31.30 -5.62
CA GLY A 20 -0.02 -31.53 -6.79
C GLY A 20 -0.01 -30.38 -7.81
N HIS A 21 0.51 -29.20 -7.45
CA HIS A 21 0.44 -27.99 -8.26
C HIS A 21 1.83 -27.36 -8.45
N ARG A 22 2.21 -27.08 -9.69
CA ARG A 22 3.49 -26.42 -9.98
C ARG A 22 3.43 -24.90 -9.77
N ARG A 23 2.26 -24.29 -9.84
CA ARG A 23 2.09 -22.82 -9.74
C ARG A 23 0.99 -22.51 -8.74
N VAL A 24 1.39 -21.89 -7.64
CA VAL A 24 0.50 -21.54 -6.53
C VAL A 24 0.53 -20.04 -6.26
N VAL A 25 -0.59 -19.47 -5.84
CA VAL A 25 -0.71 -18.07 -5.42
C VAL A 25 -0.90 -18.05 -3.91
N ILE A 26 -0.18 -17.15 -3.23
CA ILE A 26 -0.44 -16.78 -1.83
C ILE A 26 -1.07 -15.41 -1.85
N ASP A 27 -2.33 -15.34 -1.48
CA ASP A 27 -3.12 -14.12 -1.38
C ASP A 27 -3.20 -13.68 0.07
N CYS A 28 -2.53 -12.56 0.37
CA CYS A 28 -2.51 -11.95 1.71
C CYS A 28 -2.44 -10.43 1.60
N PRO A 29 -3.10 -9.66 2.48
CA PRO A 29 -3.09 -8.21 2.45
C PRO A 29 -1.70 -7.59 2.53
N THR A 30 -1.59 -6.32 2.15
CA THR A 30 -0.39 -5.51 2.42
C THR A 30 -0.15 -5.41 3.94
N GLY A 31 1.09 -5.64 4.37
CA GLY A 31 1.44 -5.63 5.80
C GLY A 31 1.29 -6.98 6.52
N SER A 32 0.71 -8.02 5.90
CA SER A 32 0.59 -9.37 6.48
C SER A 32 1.93 -10.12 6.64
N GLY A 33 3.03 -9.59 6.09
CA GLY A 33 4.33 -10.26 6.15
C GLY A 33 4.53 -11.34 5.09
N LYS A 34 3.99 -11.18 3.88
CA LYS A 34 4.21 -12.09 2.73
C LYS A 34 5.67 -12.44 2.52
N THR A 35 6.56 -11.45 2.58
CA THR A 35 8.02 -11.65 2.46
C THR A 35 8.56 -12.54 3.59
N VAL A 36 8.03 -12.37 4.81
CA VAL A 36 8.41 -13.22 5.97
C VAL A 36 7.94 -14.65 5.77
N ILE A 37 6.69 -14.85 5.31
CA ILE A 37 6.15 -16.19 4.97
C ILE A 37 7.06 -16.89 3.96
N ALA A 38 7.46 -16.18 2.91
CA ALA A 38 8.26 -16.76 1.84
C ALA A 38 9.70 -17.04 2.30
N ILE A 39 10.38 -16.08 2.94
CA ILE A 39 11.80 -16.20 3.27
C ILE A 39 12.05 -17.04 4.53
N HIS A 40 11.26 -16.83 5.57
CA HIS A 40 11.46 -17.52 6.85
C HIS A 40 10.58 -18.78 7.00
N GLY A 41 9.51 -18.90 6.21
CA GLY A 41 8.62 -20.04 6.23
C GLY A 41 8.88 -21.04 5.12
N LEU A 42 8.76 -20.62 3.87
CA LEU A 42 8.84 -21.52 2.71
C LEU A 42 10.28 -21.85 2.32
N LEU A 43 11.14 -20.82 2.17
CA LEU A 43 12.50 -21.00 1.66
C LEU A 43 13.30 -22.09 2.40
N PRO A 44 13.26 -22.23 3.74
CA PRO A 44 13.96 -23.29 4.46
C PRO A 44 13.43 -24.70 4.20
N GLN A 45 12.22 -24.83 3.69
CA GLN A 45 11.53 -26.10 3.46
C GLN A 45 11.46 -26.48 1.97
N LEU A 46 11.80 -25.56 1.07
CA LEU A 46 11.88 -25.80 -0.37
C LEU A 46 13.19 -26.54 -0.70
N THR A 47 13.09 -27.67 -1.37
CA THR A 47 14.23 -28.40 -1.90
C THR A 47 14.71 -27.79 -3.21
N GLY A 48 16.05 -27.76 -3.43
CA GLY A 48 16.66 -27.24 -4.64
C GLY A 48 16.94 -25.71 -4.57
N ARG A 49 17.34 -25.17 -5.71
CA ARG A 49 17.72 -23.76 -5.83
C ARG A 49 16.47 -22.89 -6.02
N THR A 50 16.40 -21.79 -5.29
CA THR A 50 15.29 -20.84 -5.35
C THR A 50 15.74 -19.48 -5.89
N ALA A 51 15.00 -18.95 -6.87
CA ALA A 51 15.11 -17.58 -7.33
C ALA A 51 13.98 -16.72 -6.73
N TRP A 52 14.31 -15.49 -6.39
CA TRP A 52 13.34 -14.44 -6.05
C TRP A 52 13.23 -13.44 -7.20
N VAL A 53 12.04 -13.19 -7.68
CA VAL A 53 11.80 -12.29 -8.80
C VAL A 53 10.88 -11.15 -8.35
N THR A 54 11.30 -9.95 -8.66
CA THR A 54 10.53 -8.73 -8.40
C THR A 54 10.73 -7.71 -9.51
N HIS A 55 9.84 -6.72 -9.61
CA HIS A 55 9.93 -5.69 -10.64
C HIS A 55 10.53 -4.36 -10.13
N ARG A 56 10.79 -4.22 -8.82
CA ARG A 56 11.33 -3.01 -8.20
C ARG A 56 12.65 -3.28 -7.49
N ALA A 57 13.61 -2.37 -7.68
CA ALA A 57 14.93 -2.45 -7.07
C ALA A 57 14.88 -2.42 -5.54
N GLU A 58 13.95 -1.65 -4.97
CA GLU A 58 13.74 -1.56 -3.53
C GLU A 58 13.33 -2.90 -2.92
N LEU A 59 12.38 -3.61 -3.57
CA LEU A 59 11.95 -4.95 -3.16
C LEU A 59 13.08 -5.97 -3.32
N ALA A 60 13.88 -5.87 -4.40
CA ALA A 60 15.05 -6.72 -4.59
C ALA A 60 16.11 -6.50 -3.49
N LYS A 61 16.35 -5.23 -3.10
CA LYS A 61 17.26 -4.90 -2.00
C LYS A 61 16.75 -5.43 -0.66
N GLN A 62 15.46 -5.32 -0.41
CA GLN A 62 14.82 -5.86 0.79
C GLN A 62 14.96 -7.37 0.87
N ALA A 63 14.66 -8.09 -0.22
CA ALA A 63 14.80 -9.55 -0.27
C ALA A 63 16.25 -10.01 -0.01
N ARG A 64 17.26 -9.37 -0.61
CA ARG A 64 18.67 -9.63 -0.32
C ARG A 64 19.06 -9.36 1.14
N GLY A 65 18.43 -8.38 1.78
CA GLY A 65 18.63 -8.07 3.20
C GLY A 65 18.16 -9.18 4.14
N TYR A 66 17.11 -9.91 3.75
CA TYR A 66 16.58 -11.01 4.55
C TYR A 66 17.32 -12.33 4.39
N ALA A 67 17.84 -12.63 3.18
CA ALA A 67 18.53 -13.90 2.90
C ALA A 67 19.73 -13.66 1.96
N ARG A 68 20.93 -13.68 2.54
CA ARG A 68 22.18 -13.37 1.82
C ARG A 68 22.47 -14.31 0.64
N ASN A 69 22.03 -15.57 0.72
CA ASN A 69 22.25 -16.59 -0.31
C ASN A 69 21.09 -16.72 -1.32
N LEU A 70 20.10 -15.82 -1.26
CA LEU A 70 18.96 -15.83 -2.18
C LEU A 70 19.36 -15.22 -3.52
N SER A 71 19.11 -15.94 -4.60
CA SER A 71 19.28 -15.45 -5.96
C SER A 71 18.13 -14.50 -6.31
N VAL A 72 18.41 -13.18 -6.34
CA VAL A 72 17.39 -12.15 -6.52
C VAL A 72 17.54 -11.50 -7.89
N PHE A 73 16.48 -11.50 -8.68
CA PHE A 73 16.44 -11.00 -10.05
C PHE A 73 15.35 -9.93 -10.22
N MET A 74 15.62 -9.02 -11.16
CA MET A 74 14.61 -8.09 -11.65
C MET A 74 13.82 -8.73 -12.80
N ALA A 75 12.51 -8.58 -12.81
CA ALA A 75 11.65 -9.16 -13.84
C ALA A 75 11.95 -8.66 -15.26
N GLN A 76 12.49 -7.43 -15.38
CA GLN A 76 12.90 -6.83 -16.64
C GLN A 76 14.23 -7.41 -17.17
N GLY A 77 15.04 -8.01 -16.28
CA GLY A 77 16.32 -8.61 -16.62
C GLY A 77 16.21 -10.07 -17.05
N SER A 78 17.38 -10.67 -17.26
CA SER A 78 17.48 -12.10 -17.53
C SER A 78 17.71 -12.85 -16.21
N ILE A 79 16.95 -13.93 -16.00
CA ILE A 79 17.22 -14.88 -14.93
C ILE A 79 18.27 -15.87 -15.45
N VAL A 80 19.44 -15.89 -14.83
CA VAL A 80 20.55 -16.76 -15.25
C VAL A 80 20.73 -17.85 -14.21
N GLY A 81 20.72 -19.11 -14.66
CA GLY A 81 20.93 -20.30 -13.84
C GLY A 81 19.77 -21.29 -13.92
N LYS A 82 19.93 -22.42 -13.25
CA LYS A 82 18.88 -23.45 -13.09
C LYS A 82 18.25 -23.26 -11.72
N PHE A 83 16.93 -23.18 -11.67
CA PHE A 83 16.16 -23.02 -10.45
C PHE A 83 15.02 -24.03 -10.41
N ASP A 84 14.86 -24.66 -9.26
CA ASP A 84 13.80 -25.61 -8.95
C ASP A 84 12.55 -24.88 -8.46
N ASN A 85 12.75 -23.73 -7.85
CA ASN A 85 11.68 -22.88 -7.31
C ASN A 85 11.87 -21.42 -7.72
N ILE A 86 10.78 -20.72 -8.01
CA ILE A 86 10.77 -19.28 -8.28
C ILE A 86 9.68 -18.64 -7.43
N ILE A 87 10.06 -17.72 -6.57
CA ILE A 87 9.15 -16.90 -5.78
C ILE A 87 9.00 -15.55 -6.49
N ILE A 88 7.78 -15.17 -6.81
CA ILE A 88 7.46 -13.91 -7.49
C ILE A 88 6.75 -12.98 -6.50
N ASP A 89 7.40 -11.87 -6.18
CA ASP A 89 6.80 -10.82 -5.35
C ASP A 89 5.93 -9.91 -6.21
N GLU A 90 4.83 -9.39 -5.64
CA GLU A 90 3.76 -8.67 -6.32
C GLU A 90 3.22 -9.47 -7.52
N GLY A 91 2.75 -10.68 -7.21
CA GLY A 91 2.32 -11.70 -8.17
C GLY A 91 1.19 -11.30 -9.12
N HIS A 92 0.45 -10.23 -8.84
CA HIS A 92 -0.56 -9.68 -9.77
C HIS A 92 0.06 -9.18 -11.09
N HIS A 93 1.39 -8.98 -11.14
CA HIS A 93 2.11 -8.63 -12.37
C HIS A 93 2.49 -9.85 -13.22
N VAL A 94 2.27 -11.08 -12.75
CA VAL A 94 2.79 -12.31 -13.35
C VAL A 94 2.33 -12.54 -14.80
N CYS A 95 1.21 -11.97 -15.20
CA CYS A 95 0.71 -12.05 -16.57
C CYS A 95 1.29 -11.00 -17.53
N ALA A 96 2.17 -10.11 -17.08
CA ALA A 96 2.91 -9.20 -17.95
C ALA A 96 3.98 -9.95 -18.78
N ALA A 97 4.31 -9.42 -19.95
CA ALA A 97 5.19 -10.10 -20.93
C ALA A 97 6.54 -10.56 -20.34
N GLN A 98 7.16 -9.73 -19.49
CA GLN A 98 8.43 -10.08 -18.84
C GLN A 98 8.32 -11.30 -17.94
N TYR A 99 7.23 -11.42 -17.17
CA TYR A 99 7.00 -12.58 -16.32
C TYR A 99 6.61 -13.82 -17.12
N ARG A 100 5.82 -13.67 -18.19
CA ARG A 100 5.50 -14.80 -19.08
C ARG A 100 6.74 -15.42 -19.71
N ARG A 101 7.76 -14.61 -20.06
CA ARG A 101 9.06 -15.12 -20.51
C ARG A 101 9.74 -15.99 -19.42
N ILE A 102 9.69 -15.55 -18.17
CA ILE A 102 10.24 -16.30 -17.03
C ILE A 102 9.48 -17.62 -16.88
N LEU A 103 8.15 -17.59 -16.85
CA LEU A 103 7.32 -18.79 -16.74
C LEU A 103 7.57 -19.80 -17.86
N GLY A 104 7.83 -19.31 -19.09
CA GLY A 104 8.17 -20.14 -20.26
C GLY A 104 9.58 -20.70 -20.21
N ALA A 105 10.55 -19.96 -19.67
CA ALA A 105 11.93 -20.40 -19.53
C ALA A 105 12.13 -21.47 -18.44
N TYR A 106 11.23 -21.55 -17.44
CA TYR A 106 11.31 -22.46 -16.31
C TYR A 106 10.04 -23.32 -16.17
N PRO A 107 9.66 -24.13 -17.18
CA PRO A 107 8.39 -24.86 -17.17
C PRO A 107 8.34 -25.96 -16.09
N ALA A 108 9.50 -26.47 -15.65
CA ALA A 108 9.61 -27.49 -14.62
C ALA A 108 9.67 -26.93 -13.19
N ALA A 109 9.98 -25.65 -13.02
CA ALA A 109 10.11 -25.04 -11.71
C ALA A 109 8.77 -24.91 -10.99
N ARG A 110 8.78 -24.99 -9.67
CA ARG A 110 7.65 -24.61 -8.80
C ARG A 110 7.60 -23.07 -8.74
N ILE A 111 6.45 -22.49 -9.03
CA ILE A 111 6.26 -21.04 -9.03
C ILE A 111 5.33 -20.66 -7.87
N ILE A 112 5.78 -19.77 -7.01
CA ILE A 112 5.01 -19.25 -5.88
C ILE A 112 4.84 -17.75 -6.07
N ALA A 113 3.63 -17.28 -6.34
CA ALA A 113 3.31 -15.87 -6.50
C ALA A 113 2.75 -15.30 -5.19
N LEU A 114 3.38 -14.23 -4.68
CA LEU A 114 2.92 -13.51 -3.48
C LEU A 114 2.16 -12.27 -3.92
N THR A 115 0.92 -12.10 -3.50
CA THR A 115 0.13 -10.92 -3.87
C THR A 115 -0.83 -10.51 -2.75
N ALA A 116 -1.26 -9.26 -2.77
CA ALA A 116 -2.37 -8.77 -1.96
C ALA A 116 -3.70 -8.77 -2.76
N THR A 117 -3.63 -9.09 -4.06
CA THR A 117 -4.77 -9.14 -4.97
C THR A 117 -4.46 -10.16 -6.07
N PRO A 118 -5.19 -11.29 -6.13
CA PRO A 118 -4.89 -12.37 -7.06
C PRO A 118 -5.44 -12.13 -8.48
N TYR A 119 -5.58 -10.86 -8.88
CA TYR A 119 -6.06 -10.44 -10.20
C TYR A 119 -5.35 -9.17 -10.66
N ARG A 120 -5.37 -8.91 -11.96
CA ARG A 120 -4.80 -7.73 -12.58
C ARG A 120 -5.78 -6.55 -12.58
N LEU A 121 -5.25 -5.36 -12.89
CA LEU A 121 -6.05 -4.14 -13.04
C LEU A 121 -7.12 -4.23 -14.14
N ASP A 122 -6.87 -5.08 -15.16
CA ASP A 122 -7.80 -5.36 -16.26
C ASP A 122 -8.80 -6.48 -15.95
N GLY A 123 -8.85 -6.95 -14.70
CA GLY A 123 -9.74 -8.02 -14.25
C GLY A 123 -9.30 -9.45 -14.65
N VAL A 124 -8.16 -9.59 -15.33
CA VAL A 124 -7.66 -10.91 -15.74
C VAL A 124 -7.05 -11.63 -14.53
N GLY A 125 -7.55 -12.82 -14.23
CA GLY A 125 -7.06 -13.67 -13.17
C GLY A 125 -5.75 -14.39 -13.52
N LEU A 126 -5.06 -14.89 -12.50
CA LEU A 126 -3.75 -15.52 -12.63
C LEU A 126 -3.81 -16.92 -13.24
N GLY A 127 -5.01 -17.54 -13.32
CA GLY A 127 -5.24 -18.81 -14.00
C GLY A 127 -4.82 -18.77 -15.48
N SER A 128 -5.00 -17.62 -16.15
CA SER A 128 -4.55 -17.43 -17.54
C SER A 128 -3.03 -17.55 -17.73
N CYS A 129 -2.26 -17.50 -16.63
CA CYS A 129 -0.80 -17.68 -16.59
C CYS A 129 -0.40 -19.06 -16.03
N GLY A 130 -1.37 -19.99 -15.92
CA GLY A 130 -1.16 -21.39 -15.53
C GLY A 130 -1.05 -21.59 -14.01
N PHE A 131 -1.47 -20.62 -13.19
CA PHE A 131 -1.68 -20.85 -11.77
C PHE A 131 -2.93 -21.71 -11.56
N SER A 132 -2.85 -22.68 -10.67
CA SER A 132 -3.88 -23.69 -10.51
C SER A 132 -4.50 -23.74 -9.10
N THR A 133 -3.97 -22.97 -8.16
CA THR A 133 -4.54 -22.84 -6.82
C THR A 133 -4.17 -21.53 -6.15
N ILE A 134 -5.03 -21.04 -5.27
CA ILE A 134 -4.82 -19.88 -4.40
C ILE A 134 -4.85 -20.34 -2.95
N ILE A 135 -3.86 -19.96 -2.17
CA ILE A 135 -3.84 -20.08 -0.72
C ILE A 135 -4.24 -18.71 -0.15
N HIS A 136 -5.45 -18.63 0.39
CA HIS A 136 -5.95 -17.41 1.02
C HIS A 136 -5.47 -17.34 2.46
N GLY A 137 -4.79 -16.24 2.78
CA GLY A 137 -4.49 -15.84 4.16
C GLY A 137 -5.64 -15.08 4.81
N PRO A 138 -5.48 -14.67 6.07
CA PRO A 138 -6.46 -13.82 6.74
C PRO A 138 -6.57 -12.48 6.01
N ASP A 139 -7.79 -11.93 5.96
CA ASP A 139 -8.06 -10.64 5.34
C ASP A 139 -7.62 -9.45 6.23
N THR A 140 -7.79 -8.22 5.72
CA THR A 140 -7.39 -7.00 6.44
C THR A 140 -8.17 -6.86 7.76
N TYR A 141 -9.44 -7.26 7.78
CA TYR A 141 -10.28 -7.21 8.97
C TYR A 141 -9.70 -8.11 10.07
N ALA A 142 -9.49 -9.40 9.78
CA ALA A 142 -8.97 -10.36 10.74
C ALA A 142 -7.59 -9.97 11.29
N LEU A 143 -6.69 -9.46 10.40
CA LEU A 143 -5.36 -8.99 10.81
C LEU A 143 -5.41 -7.69 11.63
N THR A 144 -6.46 -6.91 11.53
CA THR A 144 -6.64 -5.71 12.34
C THR A 144 -7.23 -6.08 13.71
N GLU A 145 -8.16 -7.03 13.75
CA GLU A 145 -8.73 -7.52 15.01
C GLU A 145 -7.70 -8.25 15.88
N ASP A 146 -6.79 -9.03 15.28
CA ASP A 146 -5.71 -9.70 16.03
C ASP A 146 -4.52 -8.77 16.37
N GLY A 147 -4.58 -7.49 15.96
CA GLY A 147 -3.54 -6.50 16.20
C GLY A 147 -2.28 -6.66 15.35
N THR A 148 -2.31 -7.51 14.32
CA THR A 148 -1.22 -7.62 13.34
C THR A 148 -1.11 -6.37 12.48
N LEU A 149 -2.26 -5.82 12.08
CA LEU A 149 -2.36 -4.54 11.39
C LEU A 149 -2.92 -3.46 12.31
N CYS A 150 -2.46 -2.24 12.11
CA CYS A 150 -3.01 -1.06 12.73
C CYS A 150 -4.37 -0.72 12.11
N ARG A 151 -5.32 -0.30 12.92
CA ARG A 151 -6.63 0.16 12.47
C ARG A 151 -6.49 1.38 11.57
N ALA A 152 -7.23 1.42 10.45
CA ALA A 152 -7.36 2.59 9.60
C ALA A 152 -8.73 3.25 9.78
N ARG A 153 -8.74 4.58 9.94
CA ARG A 153 -9.93 5.43 9.88
C ARG A 153 -9.92 6.19 8.57
N VAL A 154 -10.91 5.94 7.73
CA VAL A 154 -11.01 6.57 6.40
C VAL A 154 -12.02 7.71 6.44
N TYR A 155 -11.54 8.91 6.11
CA TYR A 155 -12.35 10.12 6.02
C TYR A 155 -12.52 10.53 4.57
N ILE A 156 -13.74 10.64 4.10
CA ILE A 156 -14.09 11.01 2.73
C ILE A 156 -14.86 12.34 2.78
N PRO A 157 -14.49 13.36 1.99
CA PRO A 157 -15.23 14.62 1.93
C PRO A 157 -16.64 14.42 1.41
N ARG A 158 -17.63 15.08 2.02
CA ARG A 158 -19.05 15.02 1.61
C ARG A 158 -19.33 15.61 0.24
N SER A 159 -18.52 16.52 -0.21
CA SER A 159 -18.78 17.23 -1.46
C SER A 159 -17.97 16.67 -2.60
N GLU A 160 -18.61 16.35 -3.70
CA GLU A 160 -18.02 16.05 -5.01
C GLU A 160 -17.21 17.22 -5.61
N HIS A 161 -16.93 18.25 -4.81
CA HIS A 161 -16.24 19.43 -5.30
C HIS A 161 -14.80 19.08 -5.69
N SER A 162 -14.53 19.16 -6.97
CA SER A 162 -13.21 19.03 -7.60
C SER A 162 -12.11 19.88 -6.94
N ALA A 163 -12.46 20.84 -6.10
CA ALA A 163 -11.56 21.66 -5.31
C ALA A 163 -10.90 20.93 -4.11
N ALA A 164 -11.45 19.82 -3.63
CA ALA A 164 -10.86 19.07 -2.50
C ALA A 164 -9.50 18.44 -2.87
N TRP A 165 -9.23 18.26 -4.15
CA TRP A 165 -8.01 17.65 -4.68
C TRP A 165 -6.90 18.66 -4.99
N LEU A 166 -7.18 19.95 -4.87
CA LEU A 166 -6.15 20.96 -5.07
C LEU A 166 -5.08 20.83 -3.97
N PRO A 167 -3.79 20.99 -4.31
CA PRO A 167 -2.70 20.92 -3.34
C PRO A 167 -2.90 21.79 -2.11
N GLU A 168 -3.53 22.98 -2.27
CA GLU A 168 -3.84 23.90 -1.16
C GLU A 168 -4.89 23.30 -0.20
N ALA A 169 -5.93 22.67 -0.74
CA ALA A 169 -6.96 22.02 0.08
C ALA A 169 -6.36 20.81 0.82
N ALA A 170 -5.55 19.99 0.14
CA ALA A 170 -4.84 18.88 0.73
C ALA A 170 -3.88 19.35 1.83
N ALA A 171 -3.08 20.39 1.59
CA ALA A 171 -2.16 20.96 2.58
C ALA A 171 -2.90 21.44 3.83
N ARG A 172 -4.03 22.12 3.67
CA ARG A 172 -4.88 22.55 4.79
C ARG A 172 -5.41 21.36 5.59
N ARG A 173 -5.96 20.34 4.93
CA ARG A 173 -6.47 19.13 5.60
C ARG A 173 -5.37 18.40 6.37
N ILE A 174 -4.18 18.28 5.80
CA ILE A 174 -3.02 17.72 6.48
C ILE A 174 -2.65 18.56 7.71
N ALA A 175 -2.64 19.89 7.59
CA ALA A 175 -2.31 20.79 8.69
C ALA A 175 -3.33 20.71 9.86
N GLU A 176 -4.60 20.44 9.55
CA GLU A 176 -5.68 20.30 10.53
C GLU A 176 -5.74 18.91 11.17
N THR A 177 -5.08 17.91 10.60
CA THR A 177 -5.08 16.52 11.09
C THR A 177 -3.93 16.29 12.06
N PRO A 178 -4.14 15.69 13.25
CA PRO A 178 -3.04 15.24 14.10
C PRO A 178 -2.36 14.01 13.51
N PHE A 179 -1.03 14.05 13.38
CA PHE A 179 -0.22 12.92 12.92
C PHE A 179 1.25 13.10 13.32
N SER A 180 2.00 12.01 13.29
CA SER A 180 3.45 12.01 13.48
C SER A 180 4.19 11.94 12.15
N LYS A 181 3.72 11.07 11.24
CA LYS A 181 4.37 10.81 9.96
C LYS A 181 3.34 10.47 8.88
N GLY A 182 3.40 11.15 7.74
CA GLY A 182 2.41 11.03 6.66
C GLY A 182 2.99 10.65 5.31
N ILE A 183 2.17 9.97 4.49
CA ILE A 183 2.41 9.76 3.07
C ILE A 183 1.23 10.34 2.28
N ALA A 184 1.51 11.18 1.28
CA ALA A 184 0.52 11.73 0.37
C ALA A 184 0.72 11.18 -1.05
N PHE A 185 -0.31 10.56 -1.59
CA PHE A 185 -0.37 10.07 -2.97
C PHE A 185 -1.06 11.11 -3.85
N CYS A 186 -0.33 11.73 -4.77
CA CYS A 186 -0.78 12.82 -5.63
C CYS A 186 -1.08 12.33 -7.06
N ARG A 187 -1.88 13.09 -7.81
CA ARG A 187 -2.25 12.76 -9.21
C ARG A 187 -1.07 12.86 -10.16
N SER A 188 -0.10 13.74 -9.86
CA SER A 188 1.07 13.98 -10.70
C SER A 188 2.30 14.31 -9.86
N VAL A 189 3.47 14.21 -10.49
CA VAL A 189 4.75 14.66 -9.89
C VAL A 189 4.70 16.16 -9.58
N LYS A 190 4.14 16.97 -10.48
CA LYS A 190 3.97 18.42 -10.28
C LYS A 190 3.19 18.73 -9.01
N GLU A 191 2.06 18.07 -8.80
CA GLU A 191 1.25 18.26 -7.59
C GLU A 191 1.95 17.76 -6.32
N ALA A 192 2.73 16.68 -6.41
CA ALA A 192 3.51 16.20 -5.27
C ALA A 192 4.56 17.23 -4.84
N ILE A 193 5.23 17.90 -5.79
CA ILE A 193 6.18 18.98 -5.53
C ILE A 193 5.45 20.19 -4.94
N GLU A 194 4.32 20.58 -5.53
CA GLU A 194 3.52 21.72 -5.08
C GLU A 194 3.00 21.49 -3.65
N LEU A 195 2.43 20.33 -3.36
CA LEU A 195 1.96 19.98 -2.02
C LEU A 195 3.10 19.99 -0.98
N ALA A 196 4.26 19.42 -1.31
CA ALA A 196 5.43 19.47 -0.42
C ALA A 196 5.88 20.92 -0.16
N THR A 197 5.85 21.78 -1.18
CA THR A 197 6.20 23.19 -1.06
C THR A 197 5.22 23.93 -0.13
N LEU A 198 3.92 23.70 -0.30
CA LEU A 198 2.88 24.31 0.54
C LEU A 198 3.00 23.86 2.01
N LEU A 199 3.24 22.57 2.24
CA LEU A 199 3.45 22.03 3.58
C LEU A 199 4.68 22.64 4.27
N ASN A 200 5.80 22.75 3.55
CA ASN A 200 7.01 23.39 4.09
C ASN A 200 6.77 24.86 4.44
N ARG A 201 6.05 25.61 3.61
CA ARG A 201 5.66 27.01 3.90
C ARG A 201 4.74 27.10 5.11
N ALA A 202 3.93 26.07 5.37
CA ALA A 202 3.08 25.96 6.56
C ALA A 202 3.83 25.44 7.80
N GLY A 203 5.16 25.24 7.74
CA GLY A 203 5.97 24.74 8.85
C GLY A 203 5.87 23.23 9.07
N ILE A 204 5.34 22.47 8.11
CA ILE A 204 5.30 21.00 8.13
C ILE A 204 6.40 20.48 7.21
N PRO A 205 7.51 19.91 7.75
CA PRO A 205 8.60 19.43 6.94
C PRO A 205 8.13 18.34 5.97
N ALA A 206 8.21 18.60 4.67
CA ALA A 206 7.76 17.70 3.62
C ALA A 206 8.80 17.58 2.50
N ALA A 207 8.82 16.44 1.82
CA ALA A 207 9.61 16.23 0.62
C ALA A 207 8.77 15.52 -0.44
N SER A 208 9.10 15.76 -1.72
CA SER A 208 8.57 14.99 -2.85
C SER A 208 9.64 14.09 -3.41
N ILE A 209 9.24 12.90 -3.88
CA ILE A 209 10.08 12.00 -4.66
C ILE A 209 9.32 11.47 -5.87
N ASP A 210 10.03 11.25 -6.96
CA ASP A 210 9.49 10.74 -8.21
C ASP A 210 10.44 9.74 -8.90
N GLY A 211 10.06 9.26 -10.09
CA GLY A 211 10.85 8.30 -10.87
C GLY A 211 12.21 8.83 -11.34
N THR A 212 12.41 10.15 -11.39
CA THR A 212 13.66 10.79 -11.81
C THR A 212 14.62 11.02 -10.66
N THR A 213 14.13 10.89 -9.40
CA THR A 213 14.95 11.04 -8.21
C THR A 213 16.01 9.94 -8.16
N SER A 214 17.30 10.32 -8.14
CA SER A 214 18.41 9.35 -8.11
C SER A 214 18.34 8.45 -6.87
N ASP A 215 18.83 7.21 -6.97
CA ASP A 215 18.82 6.24 -5.86
C ASP A 215 19.56 6.75 -4.62
N LYS A 216 20.65 7.50 -4.81
CA LYS A 216 21.39 8.13 -3.71
C LYS A 216 20.54 9.18 -2.98
N THR A 217 19.91 10.08 -3.73
CA THR A 217 19.03 11.12 -3.19
C THR A 217 17.82 10.49 -2.51
N ARG A 218 17.17 9.52 -3.17
CA ARG A 218 16.03 8.77 -2.63
C ARG A 218 16.36 8.11 -1.30
N THR A 219 17.51 7.41 -1.23
CA THR A 219 17.98 6.77 0.01
C THR A 219 18.24 7.80 1.11
N GLY A 220 18.79 8.97 0.76
CA GLY A 220 19.00 10.07 1.70
C GLY A 220 17.68 10.60 2.26
N ILE A 221 16.72 10.90 1.40
CA ILE A 221 15.39 11.38 1.79
C ILE A 221 14.68 10.36 2.69
N PHE A 222 14.74 9.07 2.35
CA PHE A 222 14.15 8.01 3.19
C PHE A 222 14.77 7.94 4.58
N LYS A 223 16.08 8.09 4.71
CA LYS A 223 16.75 8.14 6.02
C LYS A 223 16.30 9.34 6.85
N ILE A 224 16.07 10.49 6.22
CA ILE A 224 15.58 11.70 6.90
C ILE A 224 14.12 11.52 7.32
N PHE A 225 13.28 10.92 6.45
CA PHE A 225 11.89 10.61 6.73
C PHE A 225 11.74 9.56 7.85
N SER A 226 12.51 8.48 7.82
CA SER A 226 12.47 7.45 8.88
C SER A 226 12.85 8.01 10.25
N ARG A 227 13.73 9.02 10.30
CA ARG A 227 14.11 9.72 11.53
C ARG A 227 13.10 10.81 11.96
N GLY A 228 11.99 10.99 11.24
CA GLY A 228 10.94 11.95 11.55
C GLY A 228 11.29 13.42 11.31
N ARG A 229 12.44 13.72 10.67
CA ARG A 229 12.81 15.10 10.29
C ARG A 229 12.01 15.60 9.09
N ILE A 230 11.61 14.71 8.18
CA ILE A 230 10.53 14.94 7.21
C ILE A 230 9.28 14.32 7.82
N LYS A 231 8.18 15.07 7.85
CA LYS A 231 6.90 14.65 8.41
C LYS A 231 5.96 14.09 7.34
N VAL A 232 5.99 14.65 6.13
CA VAL A 232 5.13 14.20 5.03
C VAL A 232 5.95 13.91 3.80
N MET A 233 5.74 12.72 3.25
CA MET A 233 6.32 12.33 1.97
C MET A 233 5.25 12.41 0.88
N CYS A 234 5.43 13.31 -0.09
CA CYS A 234 4.54 13.47 -1.23
C CYS A 234 5.07 12.68 -2.42
N ASN A 235 4.21 11.93 -3.10
CA ASN A 235 4.61 11.14 -4.26
C ASN A 235 3.46 10.90 -5.23
N HIS A 236 3.79 10.44 -6.46
CA HIS A 236 2.80 10.02 -7.43
C HIS A 236 2.63 8.49 -7.47
N THR A 237 3.71 7.71 -7.59
CA THR A 237 3.64 6.24 -7.76
C THR A 237 4.68 5.46 -6.96
N ILE A 238 5.68 6.11 -6.36
CA ILE A 238 6.86 5.41 -5.81
C ILE A 238 6.54 4.66 -4.52
N PHE A 239 5.67 5.20 -3.68
CA PHE A 239 5.33 4.61 -2.38
C PHE A 239 4.26 3.53 -2.43
N THR A 240 3.73 3.20 -3.60
CA THR A 240 2.72 2.14 -3.71
C THR A 240 3.31 0.77 -3.37
N GLU A 241 4.62 0.58 -3.61
CA GLU A 241 5.31 -0.69 -3.38
C GLU A 241 6.75 -0.47 -2.88
N GLY A 242 7.30 -1.42 -2.12
CA GLY A 242 8.73 -1.49 -1.79
C GLY A 242 9.23 -0.60 -0.65
N VAL A 243 8.41 0.25 -0.07
CA VAL A 243 8.81 1.13 1.03
C VAL A 243 8.36 0.57 2.38
N ASP A 244 9.30 0.40 3.30
CA ASP A 244 9.05 -0.08 4.65
C ASP A 244 9.26 1.04 5.68
N VAL A 245 8.17 1.73 6.02
CA VAL A 245 8.12 2.75 7.07
C VAL A 245 6.86 2.47 7.90
N PRO A 246 6.95 1.62 8.92
CA PRO A 246 5.78 1.12 9.65
C PRO A 246 5.09 2.17 10.52
N ASP A 247 5.78 3.21 10.94
CA ASP A 247 5.31 4.27 11.82
C ASP A 247 4.56 5.42 11.10
N VAL A 248 4.13 5.19 9.84
CA VAL A 248 3.24 6.10 9.12
C VAL A 248 1.84 6.00 9.70
N ASP A 249 1.32 7.10 10.25
CA ASP A 249 0.01 7.22 10.89
C ASP A 249 -0.97 8.13 10.14
N LEU A 250 -0.52 8.74 9.02
CA LEU A 250 -1.37 9.49 8.09
C LEU A 250 -1.14 9.03 6.65
N VAL A 251 -2.22 8.67 5.96
CA VAL A 251 -2.24 8.43 4.51
C VAL A 251 -3.18 9.42 3.85
N VAL A 252 -2.71 10.13 2.83
CA VAL A 252 -3.52 11.09 2.07
C VAL A 252 -3.66 10.59 0.64
N LEU A 253 -4.87 10.30 0.23
CA LEU A 253 -5.21 9.86 -1.12
C LEU A 253 -5.70 11.08 -1.91
N ASN A 254 -4.75 11.84 -2.46
CA ASN A 254 -5.01 13.01 -3.32
C ASN A 254 -4.95 12.62 -4.80
N ARG A 255 -5.37 11.39 -5.11
CA ARG A 255 -5.51 10.85 -6.47
C ARG A 255 -6.66 9.88 -6.54
N HIS A 256 -7.44 9.98 -7.61
CA HIS A 256 -8.44 8.98 -7.94
C HIS A 256 -7.79 7.74 -8.56
N THR A 257 -8.33 6.56 -8.28
CA THR A 257 -7.94 5.31 -8.93
C THR A 257 -9.14 4.41 -9.13
N LEU A 258 -9.25 3.82 -10.31
CA LEU A 258 -10.20 2.75 -10.60
C LEU A 258 -9.71 1.38 -10.11
N SER A 259 -8.46 1.31 -9.68
CA SER A 259 -7.85 0.08 -9.17
C SER A 259 -8.06 -0.07 -7.68
N ARG A 260 -8.93 -1.00 -7.29
CA ARG A 260 -9.10 -1.40 -5.89
C ARG A 260 -7.80 -1.94 -5.27
N CYS A 261 -7.00 -2.66 -6.08
CA CYS A 261 -5.68 -3.12 -5.67
C CYS A 261 -4.77 -1.96 -5.26
N LEU A 262 -4.62 -0.97 -6.13
CA LEU A 262 -3.81 0.21 -5.86
C LEU A 262 -4.33 1.00 -4.65
N TRP A 263 -5.65 1.15 -4.53
CA TRP A 263 -6.29 1.79 -3.39
C TRP A 263 -5.95 1.07 -2.08
N LYS A 264 -6.14 -0.26 -2.01
CA LYS A 264 -5.75 -1.08 -0.84
C LYS A 264 -4.25 -1.01 -0.54
N GLN A 265 -3.39 -0.99 -1.56
CA GLN A 265 -1.94 -0.85 -1.39
C GLN A 265 -1.55 0.51 -0.79
N MET A 266 -2.15 1.61 -1.26
CA MET A 266 -1.89 2.95 -0.73
C MET A 266 -2.28 3.04 0.75
N ILE A 267 -3.48 2.59 1.14
CA ILE A 267 -3.91 2.55 2.54
C ILE A 267 -3.02 1.62 3.36
N GLY A 268 -2.66 0.47 2.80
CA GLY A 268 -1.79 -0.53 3.44
C GLY A 268 -0.40 -0.02 3.83
N ARG A 269 0.03 1.16 3.35
CA ARG A 269 1.25 1.81 3.84
C ARG A 269 1.10 2.35 5.25
N GLY A 270 -0.12 2.74 5.62
CA GLY A 270 -0.44 3.25 6.94
C GLY A 270 -0.96 2.18 7.91
N THR A 271 -1.38 1.01 7.44
CA THR A 271 -1.93 -0.04 8.32
C THR A 271 -0.86 -0.93 8.98
N ARG A 272 0.41 -0.74 8.69
CA ARG A 272 1.48 -1.45 9.39
C ARG A 272 1.51 -1.07 10.86
N ASN A 273 1.70 -2.06 11.72
CA ASN A 273 1.80 -1.81 13.16
C ASN A 273 3.19 -1.29 13.54
N ALA A 274 3.24 -0.36 14.49
CA ALA A 274 4.47 0.19 15.04
C ALA A 274 4.27 0.53 16.52
N PRO A 275 5.34 0.54 17.34
CA PRO A 275 5.24 0.93 18.75
C PRO A 275 4.61 2.32 18.93
N GLY A 276 3.61 2.42 19.80
CA GLY A 276 2.90 3.66 20.10
C GLY A 276 1.86 4.09 19.04
N LYS A 277 1.70 3.34 17.94
CA LYS A 277 0.71 3.62 16.90
C LYS A 277 -0.55 2.78 17.15
N THR A 278 -1.67 3.45 17.37
CA THR A 278 -2.97 2.82 17.63
C THR A 278 -3.89 2.87 16.42
N VAL A 279 -3.79 3.93 15.61
CA VAL A 279 -4.65 4.17 14.46
C VAL A 279 -3.86 4.82 13.32
N CYS A 280 -4.27 4.54 12.09
CA CYS A 280 -3.84 5.28 10.91
C CYS A 280 -5.02 6.10 10.37
N THR A 281 -4.85 7.41 10.29
CA THR A 281 -5.82 8.31 9.64
C THR A 281 -5.60 8.26 8.13
N VAL A 282 -6.68 8.03 7.39
CA VAL A 282 -6.70 8.06 5.92
C VAL A 282 -7.58 9.21 5.46
N LEU A 283 -6.98 10.22 4.85
CA LEU A 283 -7.71 11.31 4.18
C LEU A 283 -7.90 10.94 2.71
N ASP A 284 -9.06 10.38 2.38
CA ASP A 284 -9.38 10.03 0.99
C ASP A 284 -10.03 11.23 0.28
N LEU A 285 -9.21 12.21 -0.06
CA LEU A 285 -9.66 13.46 -0.68
C LEU A 285 -10.22 13.26 -2.10
N ALA A 286 -9.89 12.15 -2.72
CA ALA A 286 -10.34 11.78 -4.06
C ALA A 286 -11.64 10.94 -4.07
N GLY A 287 -12.16 10.56 -2.89
CA GLY A 287 -13.39 9.79 -2.78
C GLY A 287 -13.29 8.34 -3.28
N ASN A 288 -12.11 7.75 -3.26
CA ASN A 288 -11.92 6.36 -3.71
C ASN A 288 -12.75 5.36 -2.90
N GLY A 289 -12.97 5.62 -1.61
CA GLY A 289 -13.78 4.78 -0.74
C GLY A 289 -15.26 4.70 -1.16
N VAL A 290 -15.81 5.76 -1.81
CA VAL A 290 -17.15 5.72 -2.39
C VAL A 290 -17.21 4.67 -3.51
N LEU A 291 -16.15 4.59 -4.34
CA LEU A 291 -16.09 3.64 -5.44
C LEU A 291 -15.76 2.21 -4.97
N HIS A 292 -14.83 2.09 -4.01
CA HIS A 292 -14.24 0.81 -3.65
C HIS A 292 -14.82 0.18 -2.38
N GLY A 293 -15.66 0.88 -1.62
CA GLY A 293 -16.20 0.41 -0.34
C GLY A 293 -15.20 0.45 0.81
N SER A 294 -15.33 -0.45 1.78
CA SER A 294 -14.45 -0.54 2.93
C SER A 294 -13.17 -1.36 2.62
N ILE A 295 -12.02 -0.98 3.21
CA ILE A 295 -10.81 -1.80 3.16
C ILE A 295 -10.95 -3.11 3.93
N TYR A 296 -11.95 -3.20 4.79
CA TYR A 296 -12.27 -4.36 5.61
C TYR A 296 -13.24 -5.33 4.95
N ASP A 297 -13.85 -4.94 3.81
CA ASP A 297 -14.69 -5.82 3.04
C ASP A 297 -13.88 -7.04 2.59
N LYS A 298 -14.39 -8.22 2.93
CA LYS A 298 -13.82 -9.47 2.49
C LYS A 298 -14.25 -9.74 1.05
N GLU A 299 -13.30 -9.99 0.20
CA GLU A 299 -13.51 -10.44 -1.17
C GLU A 299 -12.66 -11.67 -1.40
N ILE A 300 -13.28 -12.72 -1.88
CA ILE A 300 -12.61 -13.93 -2.32
C ILE A 300 -12.66 -13.96 -3.84
N TYR A 301 -11.52 -14.09 -4.47
CA TYR A 301 -11.36 -14.13 -5.92
C TYR A 301 -10.95 -15.54 -6.37
N ASP A 302 -11.53 -15.97 -7.48
CA ASP A 302 -11.07 -17.16 -8.18
C ASP A 302 -9.81 -16.89 -9.04
N LEU A 303 -9.29 -17.94 -9.64
CA LEU A 303 -8.14 -17.84 -10.55
C LEU A 303 -8.46 -17.14 -11.87
N ASN A 304 -9.72 -16.90 -12.21
CA ASN A 304 -10.15 -16.12 -13.38
C ASN A 304 -10.28 -14.64 -13.06
N GLY A 305 -10.09 -14.24 -11.80
CA GLY A 305 -10.22 -12.84 -11.37
C GLY A 305 -11.67 -12.44 -11.07
N LYS A 306 -12.59 -13.41 -11.00
CA LYS A 306 -13.98 -13.17 -10.61
C LYS A 306 -14.12 -13.19 -9.10
N VAL A 307 -14.97 -12.32 -8.57
CA VAL A 307 -15.33 -12.32 -7.16
C VAL A 307 -16.27 -13.49 -6.91
N GLU A 308 -15.83 -14.45 -6.09
CA GLU A 308 -16.64 -15.58 -5.66
C GLU A 308 -17.58 -15.20 -4.51
N SER A 309 -17.12 -14.33 -3.62
CA SER A 309 -17.90 -13.83 -2.50
C SER A 309 -17.45 -12.45 -2.06
N THR A 310 -18.41 -11.65 -1.61
CA THR A 310 -18.17 -10.33 -0.97
C THR A 310 -18.93 -10.31 0.35
N GLU A 311 -18.25 -9.92 1.43
CA GLU A 311 -18.83 -9.71 2.74
C GLU A 311 -18.42 -8.34 3.24
N SER A 312 -19.39 -7.44 3.41
CA SER A 312 -19.13 -6.13 4.00
C SER A 312 -18.88 -6.26 5.50
N ARG A 313 -17.80 -5.66 5.97
CA ARG A 313 -17.39 -5.72 7.37
C ARG A 313 -17.03 -4.36 7.91
N THR A 314 -17.47 -4.12 9.14
CA THR A 314 -17.12 -2.94 9.93
C THR A 314 -16.41 -3.38 11.19
N LEU A 315 -15.28 -2.76 11.52
CA LEU A 315 -14.60 -3.01 12.80
C LEU A 315 -15.50 -2.57 13.96
N THR A 316 -15.61 -3.43 14.98
CA THR A 316 -16.24 -3.05 16.24
C THR A 316 -15.49 -1.88 16.87
N PRO A 317 -16.18 -0.87 17.44
CA PRO A 317 -15.53 0.15 18.24
C PRO A 317 -14.79 -0.53 19.39
N ARG A 318 -13.47 -0.39 19.47
CA ARG A 318 -12.74 -0.66 20.70
C ARG A 318 -12.88 0.60 21.56
N ASP A 319 -12.99 0.44 22.89
CA ASP A 319 -13.06 1.54 23.84
C ASP A 319 -11.91 2.52 23.60
N GLU A 320 -12.20 3.56 22.86
CA GLU A 320 -11.29 4.68 22.65
C GLU A 320 -11.69 5.79 23.61
N PRO A 321 -10.72 6.55 24.17
CA PRO A 321 -11.06 7.69 25.00
C PRO A 321 -12.03 8.60 24.24
N VAL A 322 -13.13 8.91 24.87
CA VAL A 322 -14.24 9.71 24.34
C VAL A 322 -13.72 11.08 23.92
N GLY A 323 -13.47 11.22 22.63
CA GLY A 323 -13.03 12.44 21.98
C GLY A 323 -13.48 12.41 20.52
N GLU A 324 -14.76 12.76 20.28
CA GLU A 324 -15.42 13.00 19.00
C GLU A 324 -15.90 11.81 18.15
N PRO A 325 -17.03 11.99 17.45
CA PRO A 325 -17.79 10.91 16.82
C PRO A 325 -17.01 10.19 15.73
N ASP A 326 -17.01 8.87 15.84
CA ASP A 326 -16.49 7.93 14.87
C ASP A 326 -17.18 8.07 13.52
N TYR A 327 -16.45 8.46 12.52
CA TYR A 327 -16.89 8.34 11.13
C TYR A 327 -16.35 7.06 10.54
N GLN A 328 -17.07 5.96 10.77
CA GLN A 328 -16.82 4.70 10.09
C GLN A 328 -17.64 4.67 8.81
N HIS A 329 -16.99 4.36 7.72
CA HIS A 329 -17.67 4.07 6.48
C HIS A 329 -18.12 2.61 6.50
N SER A 330 -19.40 2.38 6.78
CA SER A 330 -20.11 1.18 6.36
C SER A 330 -20.84 1.50 5.05
N ALA A 331 -20.80 0.57 4.10
CA ALA A 331 -21.54 0.72 2.86
C ALA A 331 -23.04 0.91 3.20
N GLY A 332 -23.58 2.10 2.93
CA GLY A 332 -24.99 2.43 3.16
C GLY A 332 -25.29 3.50 4.21
N GLU A 333 -24.31 3.96 5.00
CA GLU A 333 -24.53 5.09 5.92
C GLU A 333 -24.17 6.43 5.27
N GLU A 334 -24.96 7.47 5.58
CA GLU A 334 -24.68 8.85 5.14
C GLU A 334 -23.32 9.31 5.64
N LEU A 335 -22.47 9.73 4.72
CA LEU A 335 -21.16 10.29 5.00
C LEU A 335 -21.31 11.56 5.85
N LYS A 336 -20.87 11.52 7.10
CA LYS A 336 -20.87 12.68 7.98
C LYS A 336 -19.68 13.59 7.68
N GLU A 337 -19.87 14.88 7.83
CA GLU A 337 -18.86 15.89 7.54
C GLU A 337 -17.66 15.77 8.49
N TRP A 338 -16.45 15.70 7.95
CA TRP A 338 -15.24 15.73 8.75
C TRP A 338 -15.09 17.09 9.41
N LYS A 339 -14.97 17.12 10.73
CA LYS A 339 -14.69 18.35 11.49
C LYS A 339 -13.24 18.37 11.90
N PRO A 340 -12.45 19.38 11.46
CA PRO A 340 -11.05 19.49 11.82
C PRO A 340 -10.88 19.75 13.31
N GLN A 341 -9.90 19.08 13.91
CA GLN A 341 -9.41 19.43 15.24
C GLN A 341 -8.67 20.78 15.17
N PRO A 342 -8.88 21.72 16.09
CA PRO A 342 -8.20 23.00 16.08
C PRO A 342 -6.69 22.81 16.30
N ARG A 343 -5.89 23.13 15.28
CA ARG A 343 -4.43 23.34 15.42
C ARG A 343 -4.14 24.83 15.65
N PRO A 344 -2.94 25.14 16.14
CA PRO A 344 -2.56 26.52 16.44
C PRO A 344 -2.87 27.46 15.25
N THR A 345 -3.62 28.47 15.51
CA THR A 345 -4.16 29.48 14.58
C THR A 345 -3.14 30.01 13.55
N ARG A 346 -1.86 30.13 13.95
CA ARG A 346 -0.77 30.59 13.07
C ARG A 346 -0.54 29.74 11.82
N LEU A 347 -0.76 28.42 11.91
CA LEU A 347 -0.52 27.52 10.77
C LEU A 347 -1.60 27.66 9.71
N ILE A 348 -2.86 27.78 10.15
CA ILE A 348 -4.04 27.96 9.29
C ILE A 348 -3.99 29.34 8.61
N GLU A 349 -3.62 30.39 9.36
CA GLU A 349 -3.44 31.74 8.81
C GLU A 349 -2.35 31.82 7.75
N SER A 350 -1.25 31.07 7.93
CA SER A 350 -0.18 31.01 6.92
C SER A 350 -0.67 30.39 5.60
N LEU A 351 -1.48 29.33 5.66
CA LEU A 351 -2.07 28.70 4.47
C LEU A 351 -3.14 29.60 3.81
N HIS A 352 -3.87 30.39 4.58
CA HIS A 352 -4.82 31.39 4.05
C HIS A 352 -4.11 32.55 3.34
N ARG A 353 -2.99 33.05 3.89
CA ARG A 353 -2.17 34.12 3.24
C ARG A 353 -1.56 33.66 1.93
N LEU A 354 -1.19 32.36 1.81
CA LEU A 354 -0.66 31.79 0.59
C LEU A 354 -1.70 31.71 -0.55
N LYS A 355 -3.00 31.59 -0.23
CA LYS A 355 -4.07 31.65 -1.22
C LYS A 355 -4.20 33.02 -1.88
N SER A 356 -4.04 34.10 -1.11
CA SER A 356 -4.10 35.48 -1.60
C SER A 356 -2.84 35.91 -2.39
N ALA A 357 -1.73 35.18 -2.22
CA ALA A 357 -0.46 35.45 -2.90
C ALA A 357 -0.23 34.63 -4.18
N SER A 358 -1.11 33.68 -4.51
CA SER A 358 -0.96 32.84 -5.71
C SER A 358 -1.24 33.66 -6.99
N PRO A 359 -0.37 33.61 -8.01
CA PRO A 359 -0.57 34.27 -9.29
C PRO A 359 -1.87 33.86 -10.01
N LEU A 360 -2.36 32.66 -9.77
CA LEU A 360 -3.61 32.14 -10.34
C LEU A 360 -4.87 32.84 -9.81
N HIS A 361 -4.80 33.48 -8.65
CA HIS A 361 -5.94 34.23 -8.11
C HIS A 361 -6.08 35.59 -8.81
N ARG A 362 -4.98 36.18 -9.29
CA ARG A 362 -5.01 37.49 -10.01
C ARG A 362 -5.57 37.36 -11.44
N LEU A 363 -5.60 36.16 -12.02
CA LEU A 363 -6.16 35.92 -13.36
C LEU A 363 -7.67 35.62 -13.37
N ARG A 364 -8.33 35.52 -12.21
CA ARG A 364 -9.77 35.28 -12.09
C ARG A 364 -10.58 36.54 -11.68
N THR A 365 -9.92 37.63 -11.41
CA THR A 365 -10.53 38.92 -10.99
C THR A 365 -10.18 40.05 -11.94
N ALA A 366 -9.66 39.78 -13.15
CA ALA A 366 -9.47 40.72 -14.24
C ALA A 366 -10.37 40.36 -15.42
#